data_66863bdce410ccceb206b79c324ee501
#
_entry.id   66863bdce410ccceb206b79c324ee501
#
_cell.length_a   1.000
_cell.length_b   1.000
_cell.length_c   1.000
_cell.angle_alpha   90.00
_cell.angle_beta   90.00
_cell.angle_gamma   90.00
#
_symmetry.space_group_name_H-M   'P 1'
#
loop_
_entity.id
_entity.type
_entity.pdbx_description
1 polymer ?
#
loop_
_entity_poly.entity_id
_entity_poly.type
_entity_poly.pdbx_seq_one_letter_code
_entity_poly.pdbx_strand_id
1 'polypeptide(L)'
;MKNINLAGLHSLIAIYFGQDYDLFGSGESVDSQINAWIADSTPASRHSLIGDIEQFLRECDNLEHDFRSRYGQEFSTALWETTPADFLNLLKHKISASLS
;
A
#
# COMPACT_ATOMS: atom_id res chain seq x y z
N MET A 1 1.80 -16.90 8.11
CA MET A 1 1.03 -15.67 8.40
C MET A 1 -0.44 -16.02 8.60
N LYS A 2 -1.08 -15.44 9.59
CA LYS A 2 -2.50 -15.67 9.83
C LYS A 2 -3.35 -15.07 8.70
N ASN A 3 -4.54 -15.62 8.51
CA ASN A 3 -5.50 -15.07 7.57
C ASN A 3 -6.16 -13.83 8.20
N ILE A 4 -5.72 -12.64 7.76
CA ILE A 4 -6.19 -11.36 8.29
C ILE A 4 -6.88 -10.56 7.19
N ASN A 5 -7.77 -9.66 7.61
CA ASN A 5 -8.50 -8.81 6.68
C ASN A 5 -7.72 -7.51 6.44
N LEU A 6 -7.21 -7.35 5.23
CA LEU A 6 -6.45 -6.18 4.81
C LEU A 6 -7.11 -5.53 3.58
N ALA A 7 -8.43 -5.41 3.62
CA ALA A 7 -9.21 -4.96 2.47
C ALA A 7 -8.77 -3.58 1.96
N GLY A 8 -8.47 -2.65 2.86
CA GLY A 8 -8.03 -1.31 2.48
C GLY A 8 -6.68 -1.33 1.77
N LEU A 9 -5.73 -2.07 2.33
CA LEU A 9 -4.40 -2.20 1.73
C LEU A 9 -4.48 -2.94 0.39
N HIS A 10 -5.26 -4.01 0.33
CA HIS A 10 -5.45 -4.76 -0.90
C HIS A 10 -6.05 -3.89 -2.00
N SER A 11 -7.07 -3.10 -1.68
CA SER A 11 -7.72 -2.21 -2.65
C SER A 11 -6.76 -1.15 -3.19
N LEU A 12 -5.97 -0.54 -2.33
CA LEU A 12 -4.98 0.45 -2.74
C LEU A 12 -3.99 -0.16 -3.73
N ILE A 13 -3.45 -1.33 -3.40
CA ILE A 13 -2.47 -2.00 -4.25
C ILE A 13 -3.09 -2.41 -5.59
N ALA A 14 -4.28 -3.01 -5.56
CA ALA A 14 -4.92 -3.51 -6.78
C ALA A 14 -5.29 -2.37 -7.74
N ILE A 15 -5.74 -1.24 -7.20
CA ILE A 15 -6.23 -0.13 -8.01
C ILE A 15 -5.09 0.80 -8.44
N TYR A 16 -4.20 1.18 -7.52
CA TYR A 16 -3.19 2.20 -7.77
C TYR A 16 -1.85 1.64 -8.22
N PHE A 17 -1.60 0.35 -8.04
CA PHE A 17 -0.35 -0.30 -8.43
C PHE A 17 -0.57 -1.55 -9.29
N GLY A 18 -1.82 -1.90 -9.55
CA GLY A 18 -2.16 -3.04 -10.37
C GLY A 18 -2.17 -2.71 -11.85
N GLN A 19 -2.94 -3.47 -12.63
CA GLN A 19 -2.95 -3.39 -14.09
C GLN A 19 -3.33 -2.01 -14.62
N ASP A 20 -4.27 -1.33 -13.96
CA ASP A 20 -4.80 -0.04 -14.41
C ASP A 20 -4.27 1.14 -13.59
N TYR A 21 -3.06 1.02 -13.08
CA TYR A 21 -2.47 2.01 -12.17
C TYR A 21 -2.49 3.44 -12.73
N ASP A 22 -2.30 3.60 -14.04
CA ASP A 22 -2.21 4.89 -14.69
C ASP A 22 -3.57 5.59 -14.86
N LEU A 23 -4.67 4.88 -14.63
CA LEU A 23 -6.00 5.48 -14.65
C LEU A 23 -6.34 6.21 -13.35
N PHE A 24 -5.62 5.91 -12.27
CA PHE A 24 -5.92 6.43 -10.93
C PHE A 24 -4.84 7.36 -10.39
N GLY A 25 -3.76 7.56 -11.15
CA GLY A 25 -2.67 8.45 -10.78
C GLY A 25 -1.78 8.69 -11.99
N SER A 26 -0.64 9.38 -11.78
CA SER A 26 0.29 9.68 -12.88
C SER A 26 1.05 8.46 -13.37
N GLY A 27 1.18 7.43 -12.54
CA GLY A 27 1.97 6.25 -12.86
C GLY A 27 3.47 6.47 -12.84
N GLU A 28 3.93 7.64 -12.39
CA GLU A 28 5.35 7.99 -12.46
C GLU A 28 6.18 7.40 -11.33
N SER A 29 5.62 7.31 -10.13
CA SER A 29 6.36 6.83 -8.96
C SER A 29 5.39 6.31 -7.89
N VAL A 30 5.96 5.57 -6.94
CA VAL A 30 5.21 5.14 -5.75
C VAL A 30 4.66 6.36 -5.02
N ASP A 31 5.47 7.39 -4.86
CA ASP A 31 5.10 8.61 -4.16
C ASP A 31 3.87 9.27 -4.81
N SER A 32 3.88 9.42 -6.13
CA SER A 32 2.77 10.06 -6.84
C SER A 32 1.47 9.23 -6.76
N GLN A 33 1.58 7.90 -6.81
CA GLN A 33 0.42 7.03 -6.66
C GLN A 33 -0.17 7.09 -5.27
N ILE A 34 0.66 7.15 -4.24
CA ILE A 34 0.19 7.32 -2.86
C ILE A 34 -0.51 8.67 -2.70
N ASN A 35 0.05 9.73 -3.25
CA ASN A 35 -0.57 11.06 -3.21
C ASN A 35 -1.94 11.06 -3.87
N ALA A 36 -2.09 10.37 -5.01
CA ALA A 36 -3.37 10.25 -5.70
C ALA A 36 -4.40 9.55 -4.82
N TRP A 37 -4.00 8.46 -4.16
CA TRP A 37 -4.90 7.75 -3.25
C TRP A 37 -5.32 8.64 -2.08
N ILE A 38 -4.38 9.38 -1.49
CA ILE A 38 -4.67 10.28 -0.37
C ILE A 38 -5.69 11.32 -0.81
N ALA A 39 -5.53 11.91 -1.99
CA ALA A 39 -6.43 12.93 -2.51
C ALA A 39 -7.86 12.40 -2.71
N ASP A 40 -7.99 11.12 -3.07
CA ASP A 40 -9.28 10.49 -3.32
C ASP A 40 -9.90 9.85 -2.07
N SER A 41 -9.14 9.76 -0.97
CA SER A 41 -9.57 9.05 0.23
C SER A 41 -10.27 9.98 1.23
N THR A 42 -10.98 9.35 2.17
CA THR A 42 -11.55 10.05 3.32
C THR A 42 -10.64 9.87 4.54
N PRO A 43 -10.76 10.74 5.58
CA PRO A 43 -10.00 10.52 6.82
C PRO A 43 -10.25 9.15 7.44
N ALA A 44 -11.48 8.65 7.39
CA ALA A 44 -11.82 7.32 7.91
C ALA A 44 -11.07 6.23 7.15
N SER A 45 -11.01 6.31 5.82
CA SER A 45 -10.27 5.35 4.97
C SER A 45 -8.78 5.39 5.27
N ARG A 46 -8.23 6.57 5.50
CA ARG A 46 -6.81 6.73 5.81
C ARG A 46 -6.46 6.11 7.16
N HIS A 47 -7.28 6.32 8.18
CA HIS A 47 -7.09 5.68 9.49
C HIS A 47 -7.18 4.16 9.37
N SER A 48 -8.15 3.67 8.62
CA SER A 48 -8.33 2.24 8.39
C SER A 48 -7.12 1.62 7.70
N LEU A 49 -6.57 2.31 6.71
CA LEU A 49 -5.39 1.81 5.99
C LEU A 49 -4.16 1.75 6.90
N ILE A 50 -3.96 2.75 7.76
CA ILE A 50 -2.86 2.69 8.74
C ILE A 50 -3.01 1.46 9.62
N GLY A 51 -4.22 1.17 10.08
CA GLY A 51 -4.50 -0.03 10.85
C GLY A 51 -4.14 -1.31 10.11
N ASP A 52 -4.48 -1.38 8.82
CA ASP A 52 -4.13 -2.53 7.97
C ASP A 52 -2.61 -2.70 7.86
N ILE A 53 -1.88 -1.60 7.65
CA ILE A 53 -0.42 -1.63 7.54
C ILE A 53 0.20 -2.12 8.84
N GLU A 54 -0.23 -1.58 9.96
CA GLU A 54 0.28 -1.98 11.28
C GLU A 54 -0.02 -3.45 11.56
N GLN A 55 -1.22 -3.91 11.21
CA GLN A 55 -1.59 -5.31 11.37
C GLN A 55 -0.72 -6.21 10.52
N PHE A 56 -0.48 -5.84 9.25
CA PHE A 56 0.40 -6.60 8.38
C PHE A 56 1.82 -6.70 8.96
N LEU A 57 2.37 -5.56 9.40
CA LEU A 57 3.71 -5.53 9.96
C LEU A 57 3.84 -6.37 11.24
N ARG A 58 2.78 -6.44 12.03
CA ARG A 58 2.77 -7.20 13.28
C ARG A 58 2.58 -8.70 13.04
N GLU A 59 1.76 -9.08 12.06
CA GLU A 59 1.38 -10.47 11.84
C GLU A 59 2.27 -11.21 10.84
N CYS A 60 3.06 -10.50 10.04
CA CYS A 60 3.91 -11.16 9.06
C CYS A 60 5.08 -11.88 9.72
N ASP A 61 5.40 -13.07 9.20
CA ASP A 61 6.55 -13.86 9.65
C ASP A 61 7.82 -13.42 8.90
N ASN A 62 7.69 -13.24 7.59
CA ASN A 62 8.74 -12.69 6.74
C ASN A 62 8.09 -11.64 5.85
N LEU A 63 8.36 -10.36 6.13
CA LEU A 63 7.67 -9.24 5.50
C LEU A 63 7.74 -9.31 3.97
N GLU A 64 8.93 -9.50 3.44
CA GLU A 64 9.13 -9.51 1.99
C GLU A 64 8.42 -10.69 1.33
N HIS A 65 8.58 -11.88 1.88
CA HIS A 65 7.94 -13.08 1.36
C HIS A 65 6.42 -12.99 1.45
N ASP A 66 5.90 -12.60 2.60
CA ASP A 66 4.46 -12.50 2.82
C ASP A 66 3.82 -11.45 1.93
N PHE A 67 4.50 -10.32 1.73
CA PHE A 67 4.02 -9.27 0.84
C PHE A 67 3.95 -9.76 -0.60
N ARG A 68 5.01 -10.40 -1.09
CA ARG A 68 5.06 -10.94 -2.45
C ARG A 68 4.02 -12.04 -2.66
N SER A 69 3.81 -12.87 -1.65
CA SER A 69 2.81 -13.94 -1.71
C SER A 69 1.40 -13.37 -1.87
N ARG A 70 1.10 -12.25 -1.21
CA ARG A 70 -0.23 -11.63 -1.26
C ARG A 70 -0.43 -10.74 -2.48
N TYR A 71 0.59 -9.96 -2.85
CA TYR A 71 0.43 -8.86 -3.80
C TYR A 71 1.39 -8.92 -4.99
N GLY A 72 2.29 -9.86 -5.04
CA GLY A 72 3.34 -9.92 -6.05
C GLY A 72 2.84 -10.03 -7.49
N GLN A 73 1.65 -10.56 -7.71
CA GLN A 73 1.07 -10.66 -9.04
C GLN A 73 0.55 -9.32 -9.55
N GLU A 74 0.13 -8.45 -8.64
CA GLU A 74 -0.46 -7.16 -8.97
C GLU A 74 0.55 -6.03 -8.84
N PHE A 75 1.52 -6.19 -7.94
CA PHE A 75 2.47 -5.13 -7.62
C PHE A 75 3.88 -5.70 -7.49
N SER A 76 4.71 -5.41 -8.47
CA SER A 76 6.14 -5.75 -8.40
C SER A 76 6.90 -4.56 -7.84
N THR A 77 7.33 -4.64 -6.59
CA THR A 77 8.07 -3.55 -5.94
C THR A 77 9.36 -3.22 -6.68
N ALA A 78 10.01 -4.21 -7.28
CA ALA A 78 11.24 -3.99 -8.03
C ALA A 78 11.01 -3.08 -9.24
N LEU A 79 9.89 -3.23 -9.94
CA LEU A 79 9.56 -2.39 -11.09
C LEU A 79 9.27 -0.95 -10.68
N TRP A 80 8.86 -0.74 -9.44
CA TRP A 80 8.60 0.59 -8.89
C TRP A 80 9.79 1.14 -8.12
N GLU A 81 10.94 0.48 -8.19
CA GLU A 81 12.18 0.90 -7.55
C GLU A 81 12.06 1.02 -6.02
N THR A 82 11.33 0.09 -5.42
CA THR A 82 11.12 0.06 -3.96
C THR A 82 11.21 -1.38 -3.44
N THR A 83 11.05 -1.54 -2.14
CA THR A 83 10.93 -2.85 -1.50
C THR A 83 9.63 -2.89 -0.70
N PRO A 84 9.12 -4.07 -0.33
CA PRO A 84 7.91 -4.14 0.52
C PRO A 84 8.03 -3.32 1.80
N ALA A 85 9.18 -3.38 2.48
CA ALA A 85 9.39 -2.64 3.72
C ALA A 85 9.37 -1.13 3.47
N ASP A 86 10.10 -0.66 2.46
CA ASP A 86 10.16 0.76 2.13
C ASP A 86 8.80 1.28 1.67
N PHE A 87 8.09 0.50 0.86
CA PHE A 87 6.74 0.87 0.41
C PHE A 87 5.78 1.06 1.58
N LEU A 88 5.73 0.09 2.49
CA LEU A 88 4.81 0.16 3.62
C LEU A 88 5.15 1.29 4.58
N ASN A 89 6.44 1.51 4.82
CA ASN A 89 6.90 2.60 5.68
C ASN A 89 6.59 3.97 5.07
N LEU A 90 6.83 4.14 3.77
CA LEU A 90 6.51 5.37 3.06
C LEU A 90 5.00 5.62 3.08
N LEU A 91 4.21 4.60 2.79
CA LEU A 91 2.75 4.68 2.78
C LEU A 91 2.23 5.13 4.15
N LYS A 92 2.68 4.49 5.21
CA LYS A 92 2.28 4.83 6.58
C LYS A 92 2.67 6.26 6.92
N HIS A 93 3.90 6.66 6.59
CA HIS A 93 4.39 8.01 6.87
C HIS A 93 3.57 9.08 6.17
N LYS A 94 3.33 8.91 4.87
CA LYS A 94 2.59 9.90 4.07
C LYS A 94 1.14 10.02 4.53
N ILE A 95 0.50 8.91 4.84
CA ILE A 95 -0.88 8.92 5.31
C ILE A 95 -0.97 9.57 6.68
N SER A 96 -0.07 9.25 7.59
CA SER A 96 -0.03 9.86 8.91
C SER A 96 0.16 11.37 8.82
N ALA A 97 1.05 11.82 7.95
CA ALA A 97 1.29 13.25 7.73
C ALA A 97 0.04 13.96 7.19
N SER A 98 -0.73 13.28 6.34
CA SER A 98 -1.96 13.86 5.77
C SER A 98 -3.08 14.00 6.78
N LEU A 99 -3.00 13.32 7.92
CA LEU A 99 -4.01 13.33 8.98
C LEU A 99 -3.67 14.31 10.11
N SER A 100 -2.46 14.85 10.11
CA SER A 100 -2.02 15.76 11.17
C SER A 100 -2.39 17.22 10.90
#